data_31ac7cdb13cb71ef199893209f1d586d
#
_entry.id   31ac7cdb13cb71ef199893209f1d586d
#
_cell.length_a   1.000
_cell.length_b   1.000
_cell.length_c   1.000
_cell.angle_alpha   90.00
_cell.angle_beta   90.00
_cell.angle_gamma   90.00
#
_symmetry.space_group_name_H-M   'P 1'
#
loop_
_entity.id
_entity.type
_entity.pdbx_description
1 polymer ?
#
loop_
_entity_poly.entity_id
_entity_poly.type
_entity_poly.pdbx_seq_one_letter_code
_entity_poly.pdbx_strand_id
1 'polypeptide(L)'
;LISELAENIMNAFEDILLINKYDIYQILLAYWNEVLNDDVSLIISDDKGYEIARETENIMKETKKTDADGNPELKVAGWEGKLIPKEIVISELFPEEKKAMDDLMDIVAETDSRLMAMIEESAEDSALSELAEGGKVKSKDIQEKIDKIMENVHTPLIDSLVTLLNLLPSMKKKEYTQYIDKNAELKVAYTDKGTVTNASINNALSAARAEAPAPAAYADDYEELKKAFELAQRSEESTKLIKEMDKALDEKARERYASLTDDEIKELLVNKKWYYAIGKGIIDLYTAISHKLAERITELSKRYELTLTDLDSQINEAESSLSDMLGELTGDDYDMKAFAELIELLGGSNDVE
;
A
#
# COMPACT_ATOMS: atom_id res chain seq x y z
N LEU A 1 21.90 -16.10 33.41
CA LEU A 1 20.88 -15.21 32.87
C LEU A 1 19.91 -15.95 31.94
N ILE A 2 20.36 -16.51 30.77
CA ILE A 2 19.44 -17.18 29.83
C ILE A 2 18.72 -18.38 30.44
N SER A 3 19.41 -19.21 31.24
CA SER A 3 18.80 -20.35 31.90
C SER A 3 17.72 -19.94 32.88
N GLU A 4 17.91 -18.86 33.61
CA GLU A 4 16.96 -18.32 34.57
C GLU A 4 15.76 -17.67 33.87
N LEU A 5 15.99 -16.92 32.78
CA LEU A 5 14.92 -16.38 31.94
C LEU A 5 14.08 -17.50 31.32
N ALA A 6 14.73 -18.54 30.78
CA ALA A 6 14.07 -19.69 30.20
C ALA A 6 13.19 -20.44 31.22
N GLU A 7 13.71 -20.68 32.45
CA GLU A 7 12.95 -21.32 33.51
C GLU A 7 11.73 -20.49 33.91
N ASN A 8 11.89 -19.18 34.10
CA ASN A 8 10.81 -18.28 34.45
C ASN A 8 9.71 -18.24 33.39
N ILE A 9 10.10 -18.14 32.10
CA ILE A 9 9.14 -18.14 30.99
C ILE A 9 8.44 -19.50 30.89
N MET A 10 9.17 -20.62 30.95
CA MET A 10 8.57 -21.96 30.87
C MET A 10 7.58 -22.22 32.01
N ASN A 11 7.89 -21.76 33.21
CA ASN A 11 7.00 -21.89 34.37
C ASN A 11 5.74 -21.03 34.23
N ALA A 12 5.86 -19.82 33.64
CA ALA A 12 4.71 -18.92 33.40
C ALA A 12 3.69 -19.51 32.41
N PHE A 13 4.11 -20.42 31.54
CA PHE A 13 3.26 -21.06 30.52
C PHE A 13 2.95 -22.54 30.80
N GLU A 14 3.27 -23.06 32.00
CA GLU A 14 3.09 -24.48 32.33
C GLU A 14 1.63 -24.93 32.30
N ASP A 15 0.72 -24.07 32.76
CA ASP A 15 -0.72 -24.37 32.86
C ASP A 15 -1.56 -23.86 31.68
N ILE A 16 -0.92 -23.33 30.62
CA ILE A 16 -1.64 -22.80 29.47
C ILE A 16 -1.91 -23.90 28.46
N LEU A 17 -3.21 -24.21 28.28
CA LEU A 17 -3.65 -25.19 27.30
C LEU A 17 -3.37 -24.68 25.85
N LEU A 18 -3.12 -25.60 24.94
CA LEU A 18 -2.85 -25.38 23.52
C LEU A 18 -1.49 -24.76 23.19
N ILE A 19 -0.75 -24.22 24.15
CA ILE A 19 0.59 -23.68 23.92
C ILE A 19 1.61 -24.62 24.56
N ASN A 20 2.55 -25.10 23.75
CA ASN A 20 3.64 -25.90 24.26
C ASN A 20 4.73 -24.98 24.83
N LYS A 21 5.07 -25.14 26.10
CA LYS A 21 6.13 -24.35 26.76
C LYS A 21 7.48 -24.40 26.05
N TYR A 22 7.77 -25.47 25.32
CA TYR A 22 8.99 -25.60 24.55
C TYR A 22 8.99 -24.74 23.28
N ASP A 23 7.83 -24.45 22.71
CA ASP A 23 7.72 -23.51 21.58
C ASP A 23 8.00 -22.07 22.05
N ILE A 24 7.53 -21.72 23.26
CA ILE A 24 7.88 -20.45 23.89
C ILE A 24 9.39 -20.35 24.16
N TYR A 25 9.98 -21.44 24.65
CA TYR A 25 11.43 -21.50 24.84
C TYR A 25 12.21 -21.29 23.54
N GLN A 26 11.74 -21.87 22.43
CA GLN A 26 12.37 -21.67 21.12
C GLN A 26 12.29 -20.19 20.66
N ILE A 27 11.21 -19.50 20.94
CA ILE A 27 11.10 -18.06 20.64
C ILE A 27 12.15 -17.28 21.43
N LEU A 28 12.27 -17.54 22.74
CA LEU A 28 13.30 -16.90 23.55
C LEU A 28 14.71 -17.22 23.06
N LEU A 29 14.99 -18.48 22.73
CA LEU A 29 16.31 -18.93 22.27
C LEU A 29 16.68 -18.33 20.92
N ALA A 30 15.73 -18.25 19.99
CA ALA A 30 15.94 -17.58 18.70
C ALA A 30 16.30 -16.11 18.91
N TYR A 31 15.50 -15.39 19.69
CA TYR A 31 15.75 -13.97 19.98
C TYR A 31 17.05 -13.75 20.74
N TRP A 32 17.41 -14.67 21.67
CA TRP A 32 18.69 -14.64 22.36
C TRP A 32 19.86 -14.72 21.37
N ASN A 33 19.81 -15.66 20.45
CA ASN A 33 20.90 -15.88 19.50
C ASN A 33 21.00 -14.78 18.43
N GLU A 34 19.90 -14.18 18.06
CA GLU A 34 19.86 -13.16 17.01
C GLU A 34 20.18 -11.75 17.52
N VAL A 35 19.76 -11.39 18.74
CA VAL A 35 19.81 -10.02 19.22
C VAL A 35 20.29 -9.91 20.66
N LEU A 36 19.64 -10.60 21.60
CA LEU A 36 19.80 -10.33 23.02
C LEU A 36 21.21 -10.62 23.54
N ASN A 37 21.87 -11.65 23.02
CA ASN A 37 23.24 -12.01 23.39
C ASN A 37 24.24 -10.90 23.00
N ASP A 38 24.08 -10.32 21.82
CA ASP A 38 24.93 -9.24 21.34
C ASP A 38 24.69 -7.96 22.12
N ASP A 39 23.42 -7.62 22.37
CA ASP A 39 23.05 -6.47 23.20
C ASP A 39 23.65 -6.57 24.61
N VAL A 40 23.51 -7.73 25.25
CA VAL A 40 24.06 -7.98 26.60
C VAL A 40 25.58 -7.91 26.59
N SER A 41 26.20 -8.47 25.55
CA SER A 41 27.66 -8.43 25.40
C SER A 41 28.18 -6.98 25.22
N LEU A 42 27.47 -6.16 24.44
CA LEU A 42 27.78 -4.74 24.28
C LEU A 42 27.68 -3.98 25.62
N ILE A 43 26.61 -4.22 26.39
CA ILE A 43 26.41 -3.56 27.70
C ILE A 43 27.49 -3.98 28.70
N ILE A 44 27.87 -5.27 28.72
CA ILE A 44 28.87 -5.77 29.66
C ILE A 44 30.30 -5.30 29.27
N SER A 45 30.58 -5.17 27.99
CA SER A 45 31.89 -4.72 27.49
C SER A 45 32.12 -3.22 27.64
N ASP A 46 31.05 -2.43 27.85
CA ASP A 46 31.14 -1.00 28.09
C ASP A 46 31.31 -0.72 29.60
N ASP A 47 32.49 -0.24 29.97
CA ASP A 47 32.79 0.16 31.37
C ASP A 47 31.87 1.27 31.91
N LYS A 48 31.15 1.95 31.03
CA LYS A 48 30.24 3.06 31.35
C LYS A 48 28.77 2.64 31.44
N GLY A 49 28.47 1.35 31.33
CA GLY A 49 27.13 0.80 31.45
C GLY A 49 26.23 1.16 30.23
N TYR A 50 25.21 1.99 30.43
CA TYR A 50 24.26 2.33 29.35
C TYR A 50 24.71 3.44 28.41
N GLU A 51 25.96 3.92 28.48
CA GLU A 51 26.47 4.99 27.57
C GLU A 51 26.40 4.56 26.10
N ILE A 52 26.64 3.27 25.82
CA ILE A 52 26.56 2.72 24.47
C ILE A 52 25.17 2.88 23.84
N ALA A 53 24.10 2.93 24.63
CA ALA A 53 22.75 3.16 24.16
C ALA A 53 22.52 4.58 23.63
N ARG A 54 23.40 5.53 23.98
CA ARG A 54 23.37 6.92 23.50
C ARG A 54 24.16 7.11 22.22
N GLU A 55 24.91 6.09 21.81
CA GLU A 55 25.73 6.13 20.60
C GLU A 55 24.96 5.71 19.36
N THR A 56 25.27 6.39 18.27
CA THR A 56 24.72 6.08 16.93
C THR A 56 25.84 5.74 15.98
N GLU A 57 25.55 4.90 15.00
CA GLU A 57 26.50 4.54 13.95
C GLU A 57 25.92 4.86 12.56
N ASN A 58 26.80 5.15 11.60
CA ASN A 58 26.38 5.40 10.24
C ASN A 58 26.33 4.09 9.46
N ILE A 59 25.19 3.87 8.79
CA ILE A 59 25.02 2.77 7.86
C ILE A 59 25.69 3.15 6.54
N MET A 60 26.69 2.36 6.14
CA MET A 60 27.42 2.56 4.90
C MET A 60 26.84 1.68 3.79
N LYS A 61 26.67 2.24 2.59
CA LYS A 61 26.21 1.50 1.40
C LYS A 61 27.22 1.66 0.28
N GLU A 62 27.51 0.57 -0.40
CA GLU A 62 28.32 0.56 -1.61
C GLU A 62 27.63 1.32 -2.75
N THR A 63 28.37 2.18 -3.41
CA THR A 63 27.89 2.88 -4.60
C THR A 63 28.33 2.14 -5.87
N LYS A 64 27.70 2.49 -6.98
CA LYS A 64 28.13 1.98 -8.30
C LYS A 64 29.44 2.59 -8.79
N LYS A 65 29.98 3.57 -8.07
CA LYS A 65 31.29 4.18 -8.37
C LYS A 65 32.36 3.39 -7.68
N THR A 66 33.49 3.21 -8.37
CA THR A 66 34.70 2.58 -7.85
C THR A 66 35.75 3.64 -7.55
N ASP A 67 36.53 3.43 -6.49
CA ASP A 67 37.71 4.22 -6.18
C ASP A 67 38.86 3.93 -7.17
N ALA A 68 40.02 4.57 -6.95
CA ALA A 68 41.21 4.41 -7.80
C ALA A 68 41.79 2.98 -7.79
N ASP A 69 41.44 2.19 -6.74
CA ASP A 69 41.92 0.80 -6.54
C ASP A 69 40.86 -0.23 -7.03
N GLY A 70 39.72 0.23 -7.60
CA GLY A 70 38.66 -0.63 -8.14
C GLY A 70 37.65 -1.15 -7.12
N ASN A 71 37.69 -0.68 -5.85
CA ASN A 71 36.71 -1.06 -4.84
C ASN A 71 35.48 -0.13 -4.90
N PRO A 72 34.27 -0.64 -4.56
CA PRO A 72 33.09 0.20 -4.47
C PRO A 72 33.26 1.36 -3.48
N GLU A 73 32.96 2.58 -3.91
CA GLU A 73 32.98 3.74 -3.02
C GLU A 73 31.84 3.64 -2.01
N LEU A 74 32.17 3.74 -0.71
CA LEU A 74 31.18 3.69 0.37
C LEU A 74 30.56 5.08 0.60
N LYS A 75 29.23 5.13 0.68
CA LYS A 75 28.48 6.34 1.02
C LYS A 75 27.60 6.08 2.23
N VAL A 76 27.47 7.08 3.09
CA VAL A 76 26.50 7.04 4.20
C VAL A 76 25.11 6.98 3.61
N ALA A 77 24.38 5.87 3.91
CA ALA A 77 23.01 5.63 3.48
C ALA A 77 21.97 6.02 4.55
N GLY A 78 22.41 6.13 5.81
CA GLY A 78 21.60 6.46 6.96
C GLY A 78 22.40 6.28 8.24
N TRP A 79 21.71 6.22 9.35
CA TRP A 79 22.29 5.97 10.67
C TRP A 79 21.36 5.09 11.50
N GLU A 80 21.88 4.46 12.54
CA GLU A 80 21.13 3.61 13.47
C GLU A 80 21.69 3.81 14.88
N GLY A 81 20.86 3.54 15.90
CA GLY A 81 21.36 3.44 17.27
C GLY A 81 22.10 2.13 17.48
N LYS A 82 23.24 2.16 18.18
CA LYS A 82 24.06 0.97 18.39
C LYS A 82 23.35 -0.11 19.22
N LEU A 83 22.54 0.28 20.19
CA LEU A 83 21.86 -0.64 21.09
C LEU A 83 20.34 -0.60 20.93
N ILE A 84 19.77 0.60 20.77
CA ILE A 84 18.33 0.81 20.62
C ILE A 84 18.06 1.23 19.18
N PRO A 85 17.21 0.49 18.42
CA PRO A 85 16.81 0.89 17.08
C PRO A 85 16.13 2.27 17.05
N LYS A 86 16.42 3.08 16.04
CA LYS A 86 15.85 4.43 15.91
C LYS A 86 14.32 4.43 15.81
N GLU A 87 13.72 3.39 15.21
CA GLU A 87 12.28 3.23 15.10
C GLU A 87 11.61 3.17 16.48
N ILE A 88 12.26 2.53 17.48
CA ILE A 88 11.75 2.45 18.84
C ILE A 88 11.80 3.84 19.49
N VAL A 89 12.90 4.57 19.32
CA VAL A 89 13.03 5.94 19.85
C VAL A 89 11.98 6.86 19.21
N ILE A 90 11.78 6.74 17.90
CA ILE A 90 10.79 7.54 17.16
C ILE A 90 9.37 7.21 17.66
N SER A 91 9.00 5.94 17.73
CA SER A 91 7.66 5.53 18.11
C SER A 91 7.28 5.88 19.55
N GLU A 92 8.24 5.84 20.48
CA GLU A 92 7.99 6.04 21.90
C GLU A 92 8.17 7.51 22.34
N LEU A 93 9.12 8.23 21.76
CA LEU A 93 9.42 9.60 22.16
C LEU A 93 8.79 10.66 21.25
N PHE A 94 8.37 10.29 20.06
CA PHE A 94 7.75 11.18 19.08
C PHE A 94 6.43 10.58 18.50
N PRO A 95 5.51 10.09 19.36
CA PRO A 95 4.32 9.37 18.90
C PRO A 95 3.37 10.24 18.08
N GLU A 96 3.31 11.56 18.36
CA GLU A 96 2.41 12.47 17.64
C GLU A 96 2.92 12.72 16.20
N GLU A 97 4.23 12.97 16.06
CA GLU A 97 4.86 13.15 14.75
C GLU A 97 4.82 11.86 13.93
N LYS A 98 5.07 10.70 14.57
CA LYS A 98 4.96 9.39 13.91
C LYS A 98 3.55 9.14 13.43
N LYS A 99 2.54 9.40 14.27
CA LYS A 99 1.14 9.25 13.89
C LYS A 99 0.75 10.17 12.73
N ALA A 100 1.17 11.44 12.76
CA ALA A 100 0.90 12.37 11.68
C ALA A 100 1.50 11.91 10.34
N MET A 101 2.68 11.28 10.39
CA MET A 101 3.32 10.70 9.21
C MET A 101 2.57 9.44 8.72
N ASP A 102 2.12 8.58 9.65
CA ASP A 102 1.33 7.39 9.32
C ASP A 102 -0.03 7.78 8.71
N ASP A 103 -0.72 8.79 9.25
CA ASP A 103 -1.96 9.34 8.70
C ASP A 103 -1.76 9.86 7.25
N LEU A 104 -0.61 10.48 6.95
CA LEU A 104 -0.27 10.89 5.59
C LEU A 104 0.04 9.70 4.67
N MET A 105 0.66 8.64 5.18
CA MET A 105 0.89 7.40 4.42
C MET A 105 -0.43 6.73 4.04
N ASP A 106 -1.40 6.72 4.96
CA ASP A 106 -2.75 6.20 4.70
C ASP A 106 -3.45 7.03 3.61
N ILE A 107 -3.32 8.37 3.64
CA ILE A 107 -3.85 9.24 2.58
C ILE A 107 -3.21 8.90 1.23
N VAL A 108 -1.91 8.69 1.16
CA VAL A 108 -1.22 8.28 -0.08
C VAL A 108 -1.74 6.93 -0.57
N ALA A 109 -1.86 5.95 0.31
CA ALA A 109 -2.35 4.63 -0.04
C ALA A 109 -3.81 4.67 -0.54
N GLU A 110 -4.67 5.45 0.12
CA GLU A 110 -6.07 5.63 -0.28
C GLU A 110 -6.18 6.35 -1.64
N THR A 111 -5.44 7.44 -1.83
CA THR A 111 -5.48 8.20 -3.09
C THR A 111 -4.90 7.41 -4.25
N ASP A 112 -3.79 6.71 -4.06
CA ASP A 112 -3.20 5.84 -5.09
C ASP A 112 -4.16 4.68 -5.45
N SER A 113 -4.81 4.04 -4.44
CA SER A 113 -5.79 2.98 -4.67
C SER A 113 -7.02 3.47 -5.44
N ARG A 114 -7.55 4.64 -5.08
CA ARG A 114 -8.69 5.26 -5.81
C ARG A 114 -8.32 5.62 -7.23
N LEU A 115 -7.13 6.18 -7.45
CA LEU A 115 -6.64 6.51 -8.78
C LEU A 115 -6.52 5.26 -9.65
N MET A 116 -5.97 4.17 -9.12
CA MET A 116 -5.87 2.90 -9.84
C MET A 116 -7.26 2.32 -10.16
N ALA A 117 -8.20 2.34 -9.22
CA ALA A 117 -9.56 1.91 -9.46
C ALA A 117 -10.25 2.74 -10.56
N MET A 118 -10.08 4.06 -10.56
CA MET A 118 -10.61 4.92 -11.64
C MET A 118 -10.03 4.57 -13.01
N ILE A 119 -8.73 4.25 -13.08
CA ILE A 119 -8.08 3.85 -14.32
C ILE A 119 -8.61 2.49 -14.80
N GLU A 120 -8.80 1.53 -13.90
CA GLU A 120 -9.31 0.20 -14.22
C GLU A 120 -10.80 0.21 -14.65
N GLU A 121 -11.59 1.11 -14.07
CA GLU A 121 -13.02 1.27 -14.38
C GLU A 121 -13.28 2.16 -15.61
N SER A 122 -12.27 2.90 -16.09
CA SER A 122 -12.40 3.78 -17.24
C SER A 122 -12.60 3.00 -18.55
N ALA A 123 -13.29 3.59 -19.52
CA ALA A 123 -13.53 2.96 -20.83
C ALA A 123 -12.18 2.72 -21.56
N GLU A 124 -12.08 1.61 -22.31
CA GLU A 124 -10.84 1.23 -23.01
C GLU A 124 -10.29 2.30 -23.98
N ASP A 125 -11.16 3.17 -24.50
CA ASP A 125 -10.85 4.26 -25.42
C ASP A 125 -10.78 5.63 -24.72
N SER A 126 -10.87 5.69 -23.38
CA SER A 126 -10.78 6.94 -22.62
C SER A 126 -9.35 7.46 -22.52
N ALA A 127 -9.21 8.77 -22.39
CA ALA A 127 -7.92 9.42 -22.20
C ALA A 127 -7.23 8.99 -20.88
N LEU A 128 -7.97 8.49 -19.89
CA LEU A 128 -7.47 7.99 -18.62
C LEU A 128 -6.92 6.57 -18.74
N SER A 129 -7.58 5.68 -19.51
CA SER A 129 -7.10 4.30 -19.73
C SER A 129 -5.74 4.23 -20.41
N GLU A 130 -5.44 5.18 -21.29
CA GLU A 130 -4.13 5.28 -21.96
C GLU A 130 -2.95 5.49 -20.99
N LEU A 131 -3.23 5.94 -19.75
CA LEU A 131 -2.21 6.14 -18.71
C LEU A 131 -1.86 4.84 -17.97
N ALA A 132 -2.69 3.80 -18.09
CA ALA A 132 -2.49 2.51 -17.42
C ALA A 132 -1.22 1.78 -17.86
N GLU A 133 -0.79 1.95 -19.10
CA GLU A 133 0.36 1.24 -19.69
C GLU A 133 1.73 1.70 -19.12
N GLY A 134 1.78 2.86 -18.45
CA GLY A 134 3.01 3.53 -18.00
C GLY A 134 3.50 3.20 -16.60
N GLY A 135 2.80 2.39 -15.80
CA GLY A 135 3.13 2.15 -14.39
C GLY A 135 2.53 3.20 -13.45
N LYS A 136 3.32 3.77 -12.50
CA LYS A 136 2.79 4.78 -11.58
C LYS A 136 2.44 6.07 -12.32
N VAL A 137 1.15 6.39 -12.38
CA VAL A 137 0.62 7.60 -13.02
C VAL A 137 0.96 8.84 -12.17
N LYS A 138 1.48 9.87 -12.80
CA LYS A 138 1.86 11.13 -12.16
C LYS A 138 0.86 12.23 -12.52
N SER A 139 0.73 13.20 -11.63
CA SER A 139 -0.11 14.39 -11.88
C SER A 139 0.26 15.10 -13.20
N LYS A 140 1.55 15.16 -13.52
CA LYS A 140 2.06 15.72 -14.77
C LYS A 140 1.54 15.00 -16.01
N ASP A 141 1.51 13.67 -16.00
CA ASP A 141 1.08 12.88 -17.16
C ASP A 141 -0.43 13.08 -17.40
N ILE A 142 -1.21 13.19 -16.32
CA ILE A 142 -2.64 13.53 -16.40
C ILE A 142 -2.84 14.95 -16.91
N GLN A 143 -2.05 15.92 -16.40
CA GLN A 143 -2.12 17.30 -16.84
C GLN A 143 -1.84 17.44 -18.35
N GLU A 144 -0.88 16.70 -18.87
CA GLU A 144 -0.60 16.70 -20.33
C GLU A 144 -1.81 16.20 -21.16
N LYS A 145 -2.61 15.27 -20.63
CA LYS A 145 -3.85 14.83 -21.28
C LYS A 145 -4.94 15.89 -21.19
N ILE A 146 -5.11 16.53 -20.03
CA ILE A 146 -6.02 17.66 -19.84
C ILE A 146 -5.67 18.80 -20.81
N ASP A 147 -4.40 19.15 -20.89
CA ASP A 147 -3.92 20.23 -21.78
C ASP A 147 -4.23 19.91 -23.25
N LYS A 148 -4.06 18.66 -23.70
CA LYS A 148 -4.43 18.24 -25.04
C LYS A 148 -5.92 18.41 -25.36
N ILE A 149 -6.79 18.04 -24.39
CA ILE A 149 -8.24 18.28 -24.55
C ILE A 149 -8.53 19.77 -24.67
N MET A 150 -7.89 20.58 -23.81
CA MET A 150 -8.09 22.02 -23.72
C MET A 150 -7.42 22.79 -24.88
N GLU A 151 -6.53 22.18 -25.65
CA GLU A 151 -6.02 22.76 -26.90
C GLU A 151 -7.12 23.00 -27.95
N ASN A 152 -8.17 22.18 -27.91
CA ASN A 152 -9.32 22.28 -28.81
C ASN A 152 -10.39 23.29 -28.36
N VAL A 153 -10.14 24.00 -27.26
CA VAL A 153 -11.07 25.04 -26.77
C VAL A 153 -10.81 26.36 -27.49
N HIS A 154 -11.86 26.91 -28.07
CA HIS A 154 -11.83 28.18 -28.77
C HIS A 154 -12.73 29.19 -28.02
N THR A 155 -12.13 30.22 -27.48
CA THR A 155 -12.80 31.40 -26.96
C THR A 155 -12.15 32.64 -27.53
N PRO A 156 -12.85 33.82 -27.59
CA PRO A 156 -12.25 35.04 -28.13
C PRO A 156 -10.89 35.39 -27.49
N LEU A 157 -10.77 35.19 -26.17
CA LEU A 157 -9.51 35.40 -25.42
C LEU A 157 -8.42 34.41 -25.80
N ILE A 158 -8.76 33.13 -25.85
CA ILE A 158 -7.77 32.04 -26.21
C ILE A 158 -7.28 32.29 -27.64
N ASP A 159 -8.16 32.52 -28.60
CA ASP A 159 -7.79 32.75 -29.99
C ASP A 159 -6.94 34.02 -30.16
N SER A 160 -7.23 35.07 -29.39
CA SER A 160 -6.44 36.30 -29.36
C SER A 160 -5.05 36.08 -28.75
N LEU A 161 -4.92 35.26 -27.68
CA LEU A 161 -3.65 34.91 -27.06
C LEU A 161 -2.80 34.02 -27.97
N VAL A 162 -3.38 33.01 -28.64
CA VAL A 162 -2.70 32.16 -29.64
C VAL A 162 -2.19 33.04 -30.81
N THR A 163 -2.99 33.98 -31.29
CA THR A 163 -2.58 34.91 -32.31
C THR A 163 -1.42 35.79 -31.88
N LEU A 164 -1.45 36.32 -30.65
CA LEU A 164 -0.36 37.09 -30.06
C LEU A 164 0.92 36.28 -29.91
N LEU A 165 0.83 35.02 -29.46
CA LEU A 165 1.96 34.11 -29.34
C LEU A 165 2.67 33.88 -30.68
N ASN A 166 1.92 33.68 -31.73
CA ASN A 166 2.45 33.46 -33.08
C ASN A 166 3.06 34.73 -33.69
N LEU A 167 2.53 35.89 -33.37
CA LEU A 167 2.99 37.19 -33.89
C LEU A 167 4.19 37.75 -33.09
N LEU A 168 4.31 37.43 -31.81
CA LEU A 168 5.32 38.01 -30.91
C LEU A 168 6.77 37.96 -31.43
N PRO A 169 7.24 36.83 -32.02
CA PRO A 169 8.62 36.70 -32.54
C PRO A 169 8.94 37.71 -33.64
N SER A 170 7.90 38.20 -34.39
CA SER A 170 8.04 39.15 -35.50
C SER A 170 7.80 40.60 -35.08
N MET A 171 7.33 40.86 -33.84
CA MET A 171 6.94 42.18 -33.37
C MET A 171 8.00 42.83 -32.52
N LYS A 172 8.21 44.14 -32.68
CA LYS A 172 8.97 44.99 -31.76
C LYS A 172 8.13 45.41 -30.57
N LYS A 173 8.78 45.85 -29.48
CA LYS A 173 8.11 46.24 -28.23
C LYS A 173 6.96 47.24 -28.45
N LYS A 174 7.13 48.25 -29.30
CA LYS A 174 6.08 49.25 -29.61
C LYS A 174 4.88 48.60 -30.33
N GLU A 175 5.12 47.66 -31.21
CA GLU A 175 4.10 47.02 -32.03
C GLU A 175 3.21 46.11 -31.20
N TYR A 176 3.79 45.25 -30.33
CA TYR A 176 2.97 44.41 -29.49
C TYR A 176 2.24 45.19 -28.40
N THR A 177 2.81 46.29 -27.87
CA THR A 177 2.13 47.16 -26.93
C THR A 177 0.89 47.78 -27.58
N GLN A 178 1.02 48.32 -28.82
CA GLN A 178 -0.13 48.86 -29.54
C GLN A 178 -1.17 47.80 -29.91
N TYR A 179 -0.75 46.57 -30.17
CA TYR A 179 -1.65 45.47 -30.44
C TYR A 179 -2.49 45.09 -29.22
N ILE A 180 -1.84 45.01 -28.04
CA ILE A 180 -2.49 44.71 -26.76
C ILE A 180 -3.41 45.89 -26.33
N ASP A 181 -2.99 47.11 -26.53
CA ASP A 181 -3.83 48.30 -26.20
C ASP A 181 -5.13 48.36 -27.03
N LYS A 182 -5.10 47.83 -28.25
CA LYS A 182 -6.30 47.68 -29.08
C LYS A 182 -7.18 46.50 -28.67
N ASN A 183 -6.62 45.49 -28.04
CA ASN A 183 -7.30 44.28 -27.57
C ASN A 183 -7.15 44.19 -26.06
N ALA A 184 -7.99 44.91 -25.31
CA ALA A 184 -7.85 45.08 -23.86
C ALA A 184 -7.83 43.76 -23.07
N GLU A 185 -8.43 42.71 -23.60
CA GLU A 185 -8.43 41.33 -23.06
C GLU A 185 -7.06 40.73 -23.00
N LEU A 186 -6.13 41.12 -23.90
CA LEU A 186 -4.75 40.61 -23.92
C LEU A 186 -3.85 41.21 -22.83
N LYS A 187 -4.34 42.15 -22.02
CA LYS A 187 -3.58 42.70 -20.87
C LYS A 187 -3.18 41.65 -19.84
N VAL A 188 -3.87 40.53 -19.78
CA VAL A 188 -3.52 39.36 -18.95
C VAL A 188 -2.18 38.76 -19.30
N ALA A 189 -1.64 39.02 -20.50
CA ALA A 189 -0.33 38.55 -20.94
C ALA A 189 0.85 39.38 -20.45
N TYR A 190 0.62 40.52 -19.78
CA TYR A 190 1.70 41.33 -19.20
C TYR A 190 2.29 40.66 -17.96
N THR A 191 3.61 40.68 -17.84
CA THR A 191 4.31 40.40 -16.59
C THR A 191 4.21 41.58 -15.62
N ASP A 192 4.51 41.39 -14.34
CA ASP A 192 4.56 42.44 -13.32
C ASP A 192 5.48 43.62 -13.70
N LYS A 193 6.45 43.35 -14.59
CA LYS A 193 7.38 44.37 -15.12
C LYS A 193 6.85 45.12 -16.36
N GLY A 194 5.61 44.86 -16.75
CA GLY A 194 4.98 45.50 -17.92
C GLY A 194 5.59 45.06 -19.26
N THR A 195 6.14 43.87 -19.33
CA THR A 195 6.68 43.25 -20.55
C THR A 195 5.87 42.03 -20.92
N VAL A 196 5.87 41.65 -22.20
CA VAL A 196 5.24 40.44 -22.71
C VAL A 196 6.33 39.51 -23.23
N THR A 197 6.23 38.26 -22.85
CA THR A 197 7.15 37.17 -23.24
C THR A 197 6.34 35.96 -23.67
N ASN A 198 6.94 35.05 -24.42
CA ASN A 198 6.29 33.77 -24.74
C ASN A 198 5.83 33.03 -23.48
N ALA A 199 6.63 33.08 -22.41
CA ALA A 199 6.27 32.46 -21.13
C ALA A 199 5.04 33.11 -20.50
N SER A 200 4.94 34.48 -20.51
CA SER A 200 3.78 35.16 -19.95
C SER A 200 2.49 34.95 -20.76
N ILE A 201 2.60 34.83 -22.09
CA ILE A 201 1.46 34.49 -22.95
C ILE A 201 1.02 33.06 -22.70
N ASN A 202 1.96 32.12 -22.61
CA ASN A 202 1.64 30.71 -22.31
C ASN A 202 0.98 30.56 -20.92
N ASN A 203 1.44 31.30 -19.92
CA ASN A 203 0.80 31.31 -18.60
C ASN A 203 -0.65 31.90 -18.68
N ALA A 204 -0.84 32.97 -19.39
CA ALA A 204 -2.18 33.56 -19.61
C ALA A 204 -3.10 32.62 -20.41
N LEU A 205 -2.53 31.90 -21.41
CA LEU A 205 -3.26 30.93 -22.20
C LEU A 205 -3.67 29.71 -21.36
N SER A 206 -2.76 29.19 -20.53
CA SER A 206 -3.07 28.10 -19.58
C SER A 206 -4.15 28.51 -18.59
N ALA A 207 -4.08 29.74 -18.04
CA ALA A 207 -5.11 30.27 -17.15
C ALA A 207 -6.47 30.40 -17.85
N ALA A 208 -6.49 30.95 -19.05
CA ALA A 208 -7.72 31.13 -19.85
C ALA A 208 -8.35 29.77 -20.23
N ARG A 209 -7.52 28.77 -20.54
CA ARG A 209 -7.98 27.39 -20.79
C ARG A 209 -8.54 26.74 -19.54
N ALA A 210 -7.91 26.92 -18.38
CA ALA A 210 -8.39 26.37 -17.11
C ALA A 210 -9.75 26.91 -16.67
N GLU A 211 -10.08 28.15 -17.05
CA GLU A 211 -11.40 28.82 -16.79
C GLU A 211 -12.45 28.47 -17.84
N ALA A 212 -12.05 28.04 -19.02
CA ALA A 212 -12.96 27.72 -20.11
C ALA A 212 -13.64 26.36 -19.90
N PRO A 213 -14.91 26.19 -20.33
CA PRO A 213 -15.55 24.88 -20.32
C PRO A 213 -14.87 23.96 -21.32
N ALA A 214 -14.74 22.68 -20.95
CA ALA A 214 -14.22 21.66 -21.85
C ALA A 214 -15.12 21.52 -23.09
N PRO A 215 -14.56 21.12 -24.26
CA PRO A 215 -15.36 20.87 -25.45
C PRO A 215 -16.39 19.75 -25.15
N ALA A 216 -17.63 19.93 -25.62
CA ALA A 216 -18.72 18.99 -25.32
C ALA A 216 -18.42 17.54 -25.72
N ALA A 217 -17.57 17.33 -26.75
CA ALA A 217 -17.15 16.00 -27.19
C ALA A 217 -16.22 15.28 -26.19
N TYR A 218 -15.59 16.00 -25.27
CA TYR A 218 -14.61 15.49 -24.30
C TYR A 218 -14.98 15.84 -22.86
N ALA A 219 -16.21 16.22 -22.60
CA ALA A 219 -16.63 16.71 -21.28
C ALA A 219 -16.49 15.63 -20.20
N ASP A 220 -16.85 14.41 -20.51
CA ASP A 220 -16.77 13.27 -19.58
C ASP A 220 -15.30 12.90 -19.30
N ASP A 221 -14.46 12.78 -20.32
CA ASP A 221 -13.02 12.51 -20.18
C ASP A 221 -12.33 13.62 -19.36
N TYR A 222 -12.70 14.88 -19.60
CA TYR A 222 -12.13 16.01 -18.85
C TYR A 222 -12.47 15.95 -17.36
N GLU A 223 -13.71 15.63 -17.01
CA GLU A 223 -14.13 15.52 -15.61
C GLU A 223 -13.47 14.32 -14.92
N GLU A 224 -13.30 13.20 -15.61
CA GLU A 224 -12.56 12.04 -15.10
C GLU A 224 -11.08 12.38 -14.88
N LEU A 225 -10.41 12.96 -15.89
CA LEU A 225 -9.01 13.37 -15.79
C LEU A 225 -8.80 14.40 -14.67
N LYS A 226 -9.73 15.32 -14.46
CA LYS A 226 -9.66 16.31 -13.40
C LYS A 226 -9.70 15.67 -12.01
N LYS A 227 -10.62 14.73 -11.80
CA LYS A 227 -10.67 13.95 -10.54
C LYS A 227 -9.41 13.13 -10.33
N ALA A 228 -8.92 12.47 -11.38
CA ALA A 228 -7.68 11.71 -11.34
C ALA A 228 -6.47 12.62 -11.04
N PHE A 229 -6.42 13.82 -11.62
CA PHE A 229 -5.39 14.81 -11.34
C PHE A 229 -5.38 15.26 -9.87
N GLU A 230 -6.55 15.55 -9.29
CA GLU A 230 -6.67 15.94 -7.88
C GLU A 230 -6.16 14.82 -6.95
N LEU A 231 -6.47 13.55 -7.25
CA LEU A 231 -5.97 12.40 -6.50
C LEU A 231 -4.45 12.26 -6.63
N ALA A 232 -3.92 12.32 -7.85
CA ALA A 232 -2.48 12.22 -8.10
C ALA A 232 -1.70 13.37 -7.43
N GLN A 233 -2.20 14.60 -7.54
CA GLN A 233 -1.60 15.77 -6.90
C GLN A 233 -1.58 15.61 -5.37
N ARG A 234 -2.70 15.20 -4.78
CA ARG A 234 -2.81 14.98 -3.33
C ARG A 234 -1.83 13.90 -2.86
N SER A 235 -1.67 12.80 -3.60
CA SER A 235 -0.70 11.75 -3.32
C SER A 235 0.74 12.28 -3.38
N GLU A 236 1.08 13.06 -4.42
CA GLU A 236 2.42 13.65 -4.59
C GLU A 236 2.75 14.67 -3.49
N GLU A 237 1.81 15.55 -3.14
CA GLU A 237 1.97 16.54 -2.07
C GLU A 237 2.15 15.86 -0.70
N SER A 238 1.32 14.85 -0.39
CA SER A 238 1.45 14.06 0.83
C SER A 238 2.78 13.31 0.86
N THR A 239 3.21 12.71 -0.24
CA THR A 239 4.51 12.03 -0.36
C THR A 239 5.69 12.98 -0.13
N LYS A 240 5.59 14.23 -0.60
CA LYS A 240 6.61 15.25 -0.37
C LYS A 240 6.67 15.63 1.11
N LEU A 241 5.50 15.85 1.72
CA LEU A 241 5.41 16.20 3.13
C LEU A 241 5.93 15.06 4.02
N ILE A 242 5.62 13.80 3.71
CA ILE A 242 6.18 12.64 4.42
C ILE A 242 7.70 12.66 4.39
N LYS A 243 8.32 12.92 3.24
CA LYS A 243 9.80 12.98 3.14
C LYS A 243 10.42 14.12 3.95
N GLU A 244 9.74 15.26 4.01
CA GLU A 244 10.18 16.40 4.82
C GLU A 244 10.06 16.11 6.33
N MET A 245 8.94 15.49 6.73
CA MET A 245 8.70 15.06 8.11
C MET A 245 9.64 13.94 8.54
N ASP A 246 9.85 12.93 7.71
CA ASP A 246 10.78 11.82 7.96
C ASP A 246 12.20 12.34 8.22
N LYS A 247 12.67 13.24 7.36
CA LYS A 247 13.98 13.87 7.55
C LYS A 247 14.07 14.67 8.85
N ALA A 248 13.07 15.49 9.15
CA ALA A 248 13.04 16.29 10.36
C ALA A 248 12.98 15.40 11.63
N LEU A 249 12.21 14.31 11.56
CA LEU A 249 12.06 13.35 12.64
C LEU A 249 13.35 12.53 12.85
N ASP A 250 14.02 12.15 11.76
CA ASP A 250 15.30 11.46 11.79
C ASP A 250 16.40 12.32 12.46
N GLU A 251 16.45 13.62 12.15
CA GLU A 251 17.37 14.57 12.80
C GLU A 251 17.04 14.75 14.30
N LYS A 252 15.76 14.95 14.66
CA LYS A 252 15.32 15.06 16.06
C LYS A 252 15.63 13.79 16.87
N ALA A 253 15.37 12.62 16.27
CA ALA A 253 15.66 11.34 16.90
C ALA A 253 17.17 11.21 17.20
N ARG A 254 18.02 11.55 16.24
CA ARG A 254 19.47 11.49 16.40
C ARG A 254 19.98 12.40 17.51
N GLU A 255 19.46 13.63 17.60
CA GLU A 255 19.79 14.54 18.69
C GLU A 255 19.35 14.01 20.06
N ARG A 256 18.19 13.31 20.08
CA ARG A 256 17.60 12.76 21.31
C ARG A 256 18.45 11.66 21.93
N TYR A 257 19.16 10.84 21.12
CA TYR A 257 20.03 9.78 21.64
C TYR A 257 21.05 10.29 22.66
N ALA A 258 21.73 11.37 22.38
CA ALA A 258 22.74 11.94 23.27
C ALA A 258 22.16 12.40 24.63
N SER A 259 20.85 12.63 24.71
CA SER A 259 20.17 13.15 25.90
C SER A 259 19.25 12.13 26.57
N LEU A 260 19.27 10.86 26.17
CA LEU A 260 18.48 9.79 26.82
C LEU A 260 18.92 9.60 28.26
N THR A 261 17.99 9.55 29.18
CA THR A 261 18.22 9.21 30.58
C THR A 261 18.35 7.70 30.78
N ASP A 262 18.96 7.24 31.84
CA ASP A 262 19.12 5.81 32.14
C ASP A 262 17.76 5.10 32.31
N ASP A 263 16.77 5.79 32.86
CA ASP A 263 15.42 5.21 33.00
C ASP A 263 14.69 5.09 31.66
N GLU A 264 14.84 6.06 30.75
CA GLU A 264 14.33 5.97 29.39
C GLU A 264 15.04 4.85 28.61
N ILE A 265 16.36 4.73 28.75
CA ILE A 265 17.12 3.65 28.12
C ILE A 265 16.62 2.28 28.58
N LYS A 266 16.41 2.10 29.89
CA LYS A 266 15.86 0.84 30.41
C LYS A 266 14.46 0.55 29.88
N GLU A 267 13.59 1.55 29.83
CA GLU A 267 12.24 1.40 29.28
C GLU A 267 12.27 1.01 27.79
N LEU A 268 13.04 1.75 26.98
CA LEU A 268 13.16 1.49 25.54
C LEU A 268 13.81 0.15 25.24
N LEU A 269 14.86 -0.22 25.98
CA LEU A 269 15.62 -1.44 25.73
C LEU A 269 14.88 -2.68 26.26
N VAL A 270 14.47 -2.67 27.54
CA VAL A 270 13.90 -3.85 28.18
C VAL A 270 12.45 -4.06 27.74
N ASN A 271 11.61 -3.01 27.87
CA ASN A 271 10.19 -3.17 27.62
C ASN A 271 9.84 -3.07 26.13
N LYS A 272 10.43 -2.10 25.41
CA LYS A 272 10.05 -1.81 24.03
C LYS A 272 10.85 -2.60 22.98
N LYS A 273 12.10 -2.98 23.28
CA LYS A 273 12.90 -3.82 22.38
C LYS A 273 12.75 -5.30 22.75
N TRP A 274 13.17 -5.69 23.96
CA TRP A 274 13.30 -7.11 24.31
C TRP A 274 11.97 -7.77 24.64
N TYR A 275 11.21 -7.23 25.59
CA TYR A 275 9.92 -7.84 25.98
C TYR A 275 8.89 -7.74 24.85
N TYR A 276 8.88 -6.64 24.12
CA TYR A 276 7.98 -6.51 22.98
C TYR A 276 8.27 -7.56 21.89
N ALA A 277 9.54 -7.79 21.54
CA ALA A 277 9.91 -8.77 20.51
C ALA A 277 9.53 -10.21 20.92
N ILE A 278 9.84 -10.57 22.17
CA ILE A 278 9.46 -11.89 22.71
C ILE A 278 7.93 -12.02 22.80
N GLY A 279 7.25 -11.00 23.31
CA GLY A 279 5.79 -10.96 23.41
C GLY A 279 5.10 -11.09 22.05
N LYS A 280 5.62 -10.38 21.03
CA LYS A 280 5.13 -10.50 19.67
C LYS A 280 5.30 -11.93 19.13
N GLY A 281 6.47 -12.55 19.32
CA GLY A 281 6.70 -13.94 18.92
C GLY A 281 5.69 -14.90 19.56
N ILE A 282 5.34 -14.70 20.84
CA ILE A 282 4.32 -15.50 21.54
C ILE A 282 2.91 -15.26 20.95
N ILE A 283 2.56 -14.01 20.64
CA ILE A 283 1.27 -13.66 20.02
C ILE A 283 1.19 -14.28 18.61
N ASP A 284 2.25 -14.23 17.83
CA ASP A 284 2.32 -14.81 16.49
C ASP A 284 2.14 -16.34 16.55
N LEU A 285 2.77 -17.02 17.53
CA LEU A 285 2.58 -18.44 17.79
C LEU A 285 1.12 -18.76 18.12
N TYR A 286 0.52 -18.00 19.05
CA TYR A 286 -0.89 -18.16 19.43
C TYR A 286 -1.82 -17.97 18.22
N THR A 287 -1.57 -16.96 17.42
CA THR A 287 -2.34 -16.65 16.21
C THR A 287 -2.24 -17.81 15.20
N ALA A 288 -1.04 -18.34 14.99
CA ALA A 288 -0.81 -19.49 14.09
C ALA A 288 -1.55 -20.75 14.56
N ILE A 289 -1.55 -21.02 15.86
CA ILE A 289 -2.29 -22.16 16.45
C ILE A 289 -3.79 -21.96 16.27
N SER A 290 -4.30 -20.74 16.55
CA SER A 290 -5.72 -20.39 16.39
C SER A 290 -6.20 -20.54 14.96
N HIS A 291 -5.41 -20.10 13.97
CA HIS A 291 -5.71 -20.28 12.55
C HIS A 291 -5.77 -21.76 12.15
N LYS A 292 -4.77 -22.54 12.54
CA LYS A 292 -4.78 -24.01 12.28
C LYS A 292 -5.99 -24.71 12.87
N LEU A 293 -6.41 -24.30 14.08
CA LEU A 293 -7.59 -24.86 14.74
C LEU A 293 -8.85 -24.47 13.96
N ALA A 294 -9.02 -23.21 13.58
CA ALA A 294 -10.15 -22.72 12.79
C ALA A 294 -10.23 -23.42 11.42
N GLU A 295 -9.11 -23.57 10.72
CA GLU A 295 -9.03 -24.32 9.46
C GLU A 295 -9.47 -25.77 9.63
N ARG A 296 -9.00 -26.43 10.71
CA ARG A 296 -9.36 -27.81 10.98
C ARG A 296 -10.83 -27.97 11.33
N ILE A 297 -11.41 -27.06 12.11
CA ILE A 297 -12.84 -27.04 12.41
C ILE A 297 -13.66 -26.85 11.12
N THR A 298 -13.24 -25.93 10.25
CA THR A 298 -13.89 -25.68 8.97
C THR A 298 -13.83 -26.90 8.05
N GLU A 299 -12.68 -27.56 7.97
CA GLU A 299 -12.51 -28.81 7.21
C GLU A 299 -13.44 -29.91 7.72
N LEU A 300 -13.49 -30.09 9.04
CA LEU A 300 -14.37 -31.08 9.66
C LEU A 300 -15.84 -30.74 9.45
N SER A 301 -16.25 -29.46 9.59
CA SER A 301 -17.59 -29.01 9.34
C SER A 301 -18.03 -29.34 7.90
N LYS A 302 -17.20 -29.04 6.90
CA LYS A 302 -17.49 -29.37 5.50
C LYS A 302 -17.56 -30.88 5.26
N ARG A 303 -16.68 -31.67 5.92
CA ARG A 303 -16.66 -33.12 5.77
C ARG A 303 -17.94 -33.78 6.31
N TYR A 304 -18.49 -33.23 7.40
CA TYR A 304 -19.67 -33.78 8.08
C TYR A 304 -20.91 -32.91 7.87
N GLU A 305 -20.93 -32.06 6.83
CA GLU A 305 -22.05 -31.20 6.46
C GLU A 305 -23.28 -32.05 6.05
N LEU A 306 -23.00 -33.13 5.32
CA LEU A 306 -24.05 -34.11 4.98
C LEU A 306 -24.08 -35.25 6.00
N THR A 307 -25.20 -35.40 6.67
CA THR A 307 -25.44 -36.57 7.54
C THR A 307 -25.71 -37.81 6.71
N LEU A 308 -25.57 -39.00 7.31
CA LEU A 308 -26.00 -40.24 6.64
C LEU A 308 -27.47 -40.20 6.19
N THR A 309 -28.30 -39.59 7.01
CA THR A 309 -29.74 -39.41 6.68
C THR A 309 -29.93 -38.50 5.45
N ASP A 310 -29.13 -37.45 5.30
CA ASP A 310 -29.20 -36.57 4.11
C ASP A 310 -28.70 -37.30 2.86
N LEU A 311 -27.68 -38.14 2.98
CA LEU A 311 -27.19 -38.96 1.88
C LEU A 311 -28.21 -40.03 1.49
N ASP A 312 -28.83 -40.69 2.45
CA ASP A 312 -29.90 -41.68 2.19
C ASP A 312 -31.10 -41.00 1.49
N SER A 313 -31.46 -39.79 1.91
CA SER A 313 -32.51 -39.01 1.25
C SER A 313 -32.15 -38.67 -0.20
N GLN A 314 -30.92 -38.24 -0.46
CA GLN A 314 -30.47 -37.94 -1.83
C GLN A 314 -30.39 -39.20 -2.72
N ILE A 315 -30.00 -40.34 -2.15
CA ILE A 315 -30.01 -41.63 -2.85
C ILE A 315 -31.44 -42.00 -3.23
N ASN A 316 -32.38 -41.94 -2.29
CA ASN A 316 -33.77 -42.25 -2.54
C ASN A 316 -34.42 -41.32 -3.59
N GLU A 317 -34.10 -40.00 -3.55
CA GLU A 317 -34.53 -39.03 -4.54
C GLU A 317 -33.97 -39.36 -5.94
N ALA A 318 -32.65 -39.70 -6.02
CA ALA A 318 -32.02 -40.08 -7.27
C ALA A 318 -32.57 -41.39 -7.85
N GLU A 319 -32.81 -42.41 -7.02
CA GLU A 319 -33.42 -43.68 -7.40
C GLU A 319 -34.86 -43.50 -7.89
N SER A 320 -35.66 -42.68 -7.20
CA SER A 320 -36.99 -42.32 -7.63
C SER A 320 -37.00 -41.59 -8.98
N SER A 321 -36.11 -40.60 -9.15
CA SER A 321 -35.99 -39.85 -10.40
C SER A 321 -35.54 -40.76 -11.57
N LEU A 322 -34.65 -41.69 -11.31
CA LEU A 322 -34.20 -42.67 -12.31
C LEU A 322 -35.31 -43.65 -12.66
N SER A 323 -36.10 -44.11 -11.68
CA SER A 323 -37.28 -44.98 -11.87
C SER A 323 -38.33 -44.26 -12.73
N ASP A 324 -38.61 -42.99 -12.47
CA ASP A 324 -39.54 -42.19 -13.27
C ASP A 324 -39.07 -42.04 -14.73
N MET A 325 -37.79 -41.74 -14.93
CA MET A 325 -37.20 -41.65 -16.27
C MET A 325 -37.23 -42.97 -17.02
N LEU A 326 -37.00 -44.11 -16.34
CA LEU A 326 -37.12 -45.45 -16.94
C LEU A 326 -38.57 -45.77 -17.33
N GLY A 327 -39.54 -45.29 -16.53
CA GLY A 327 -40.97 -45.46 -16.82
C GLY A 327 -41.47 -44.67 -18.03
N GLU A 328 -40.76 -43.60 -18.42
CA GLU A 328 -41.09 -42.81 -19.61
C GLU A 328 -40.48 -43.39 -20.91
N LEU A 329 -39.55 -44.32 -20.78
CA LEU A 329 -38.93 -44.95 -21.95
C LEU A 329 -39.89 -45.91 -22.63
N THR A 330 -39.86 -45.93 -23.94
CA THR A 330 -40.65 -46.87 -24.79
C THR A 330 -39.71 -47.73 -25.62
N GLY A 331 -40.00 -49.03 -25.70
CA GLY A 331 -39.14 -49.98 -26.40
C GLY A 331 -40.03 -51.19 -26.90
N ASP A 332 -39.37 -52.26 -27.37
CA ASP A 332 -40.03 -53.53 -27.70
C ASP A 332 -40.38 -54.29 -26.38
N ASP A 333 -41.07 -55.44 -26.53
CA ASP A 333 -41.56 -56.26 -25.41
C ASP A 333 -40.38 -56.73 -24.49
N TYR A 334 -39.15 -56.88 -24.99
CA TYR A 334 -37.98 -57.27 -24.22
C TYR A 334 -37.36 -56.07 -23.48
N ASP A 335 -37.32 -54.91 -24.13
CA ASP A 335 -36.88 -53.67 -23.53
C ASP A 335 -37.76 -53.28 -22.35
N MET A 336 -39.10 -53.32 -22.56
CA MET A 336 -40.04 -52.97 -21.50
C MET A 336 -39.97 -53.91 -20.30
N LYS A 337 -39.62 -55.17 -20.52
CA LYS A 337 -39.43 -56.13 -19.43
C LYS A 337 -38.14 -55.84 -18.66
N ALA A 338 -37.05 -55.45 -19.36
CA ALA A 338 -35.84 -55.09 -18.75
C ALA A 338 -35.97 -53.78 -17.94
N PHE A 339 -36.70 -52.79 -18.44
CA PHE A 339 -36.99 -51.56 -17.70
C PHE A 339 -37.79 -51.83 -16.43
N ALA A 340 -38.79 -52.73 -16.49
CA ALA A 340 -39.57 -53.09 -15.31
C ALA A 340 -38.72 -53.79 -14.25
N GLU A 341 -37.81 -54.71 -14.64
CA GLU A 341 -36.85 -55.35 -13.71
C GLU A 341 -35.86 -54.31 -13.10
N LEU A 342 -35.39 -53.32 -13.86
CA LEU A 342 -34.53 -52.22 -13.33
C LEU A 342 -35.28 -51.36 -12.33
N ILE A 343 -36.54 -51.00 -12.60
CA ILE A 343 -37.40 -50.22 -11.70
C ILE A 343 -37.63 -50.99 -10.39
N GLU A 344 -37.88 -52.30 -10.47
CA GLU A 344 -38.06 -53.16 -9.30
C GLU A 344 -36.77 -53.23 -8.44
N LEU A 345 -35.58 -53.27 -9.06
CA LEU A 345 -34.30 -53.25 -8.38
C LEU A 345 -34.02 -51.90 -7.70
N LEU A 346 -34.40 -50.79 -8.32
CA LEU A 346 -34.23 -49.44 -7.75
C LEU A 346 -35.18 -49.19 -6.57
N GLY A 347 -36.44 -49.74 -6.62
CA GLY A 347 -37.40 -49.61 -5.53
C GLY A 347 -37.25 -50.62 -4.40
N GLY A 348 -36.39 -51.67 -4.57
CA GLY A 348 -36.28 -52.77 -3.64
C GLY A 348 -35.09 -52.69 -2.66
N SER A 349 -34.27 -51.62 -2.69
CA SER A 349 -33.10 -51.54 -1.82
C SER A 349 -33.34 -50.96 -0.41
N ASN A 350 -34.62 -50.74 -0.01
CA ASN A 350 -34.94 -50.16 1.29
C ASN A 350 -35.24 -51.16 2.42
N ASP A 351 -35.06 -52.48 2.21
CA ASP A 351 -35.26 -53.50 3.23
C ASP A 351 -33.93 -54.29 3.51
N VAL A 352 -32.93 -53.62 4.07
CA VAL A 352 -31.88 -54.35 4.80
C VAL A 352 -31.77 -53.71 6.19
N GLU A 353 -32.25 -54.46 7.20
CA GLU A 353 -32.12 -54.26 8.65
C GLU A 353 -30.70 -53.89 9.10
#